data_7ce62a114faa4f2f83c9882b7c482645
#
_entry.id   7ce62a114faa4f2f83c9882b7c482645
#
_cell.length_a   1.000
_cell.length_b   1.000
_cell.length_c   1.000
_cell.angle_alpha   90.00
_cell.angle_beta   90.00
_cell.angle_gamma   90.00
#
_symmetry.space_group_name_H-M   'P 1'
#
loop_
_entity.id
_entity.type
_entity.pdbx_description
1 polymer ?
#
loop_
_entity_poly.entity_id
_entity_poly.type
_entity_poly.pdbx_seq_one_letter_code
_entity_poly.pdbx_strand_id
1 'polypeptide(L)'
;MKQVIPKSKVLASAPRHSLTYDGATLNIFHVNKGEGLPAHNHLFAHATMCMAGSCAVRKEGKELIMTKDTQPINLIANDWHEIEALEDGTVFANMFAEGKY
;
A
#
# COMPACT_ATOMS: atom_id res chain seq x y z
N MET A 1 -26.94 6.95 4.81
CA MET A 1 -26.43 7.52 3.55
C MET A 1 -25.27 6.68 3.03
N LYS A 2 -25.26 6.40 1.75
CA LYS A 2 -24.24 5.57 1.16
C LYS A 2 -22.94 6.38 1.00
N GLN A 3 -21.85 5.86 1.51
CA GLN A 3 -20.54 6.51 1.34
C GLN A 3 -20.08 6.38 -0.11
N VAL A 4 -19.64 7.49 -0.68
CA VAL A 4 -19.09 7.51 -2.04
C VAL A 4 -17.56 7.59 -1.94
N ILE A 5 -16.88 6.60 -2.52
CA ILE A 5 -15.43 6.59 -2.60
C ILE A 5 -15.05 7.11 -3.99
N PRO A 6 -14.32 8.23 -4.08
CA PRO A 6 -13.88 8.74 -5.37
C PRO A 6 -13.02 7.72 -6.11
N LYS A 7 -13.11 7.72 -7.43
CA LYS A 7 -12.26 6.86 -8.25
C LYS A 7 -10.81 7.27 -8.05
N SER A 8 -9.96 6.29 -7.74
CA SER A 8 -8.53 6.52 -7.57
C SER A 8 -7.88 6.89 -8.90
N LYS A 9 -6.94 7.84 -8.84
CA LYS A 9 -6.09 8.20 -9.97
C LYS A 9 -4.80 7.39 -10.00
N VAL A 10 -4.57 6.56 -9.00
CA VAL A 10 -3.36 5.75 -8.88
C VAL A 10 -3.39 4.65 -9.94
N LEU A 11 -2.30 4.50 -10.68
CA LEU A 11 -2.16 3.44 -11.67
C LEU A 11 -1.75 2.15 -10.95
N ALA A 12 -2.53 1.10 -11.15
CA ALA A 12 -2.31 -0.17 -10.47
C ALA A 12 -0.99 -0.81 -10.88
N SER A 13 -0.24 -1.30 -9.90
CA SER A 13 1.01 -2.02 -10.11
C SER A 13 0.92 -3.40 -9.48
N ALA A 14 1.59 -4.38 -10.11
CA ALA A 14 1.75 -5.70 -9.54
C ALA A 14 3.06 -5.74 -8.73
N PRO A 15 3.16 -6.61 -7.72
CA PRO A 15 4.42 -6.75 -7.00
C PRO A 15 5.49 -7.31 -7.93
N ARG A 16 6.69 -6.76 -7.82
CA ARG A 16 7.84 -7.26 -8.57
C ARG A 16 8.39 -8.54 -7.94
N HIS A 17 8.35 -8.61 -6.62
CA HIS A 17 8.75 -9.79 -5.86
C HIS A 17 7.66 -10.12 -4.86
N SER A 18 7.42 -11.41 -4.68
CA SER A 18 6.49 -11.91 -3.68
C SER A 18 7.14 -13.10 -2.99
N LEU A 19 7.19 -13.04 -1.67
CA LEU A 19 7.82 -14.08 -0.85
C LEU A 19 6.88 -14.47 0.28
N THR A 20 6.61 -15.77 0.39
CA THR A 20 5.86 -16.31 1.54
C THR A 20 6.82 -17.14 2.36
N TYR A 21 6.91 -16.83 3.65
CA TYR A 21 7.84 -17.47 4.55
C TYR A 21 7.27 -17.48 5.96
N ASP A 22 7.23 -18.66 6.55
CA ASP A 22 6.84 -18.86 7.95
C ASP A 22 5.49 -18.20 8.29
N GLY A 23 4.50 -18.37 7.43
CA GLY A 23 3.14 -17.87 7.64
C GLY A 23 2.90 -16.42 7.27
N ALA A 24 3.89 -15.74 6.71
CA ALA A 24 3.74 -14.35 6.27
C ALA A 24 4.06 -14.21 4.79
N THR A 25 3.39 -13.29 4.12
CA THR A 25 3.68 -12.94 2.73
C THR A 25 4.18 -11.50 2.67
N LEU A 26 5.25 -11.30 1.91
CA LEU A 26 5.83 -10.00 1.63
C LEU A 26 5.78 -9.76 0.13
N ASN A 27 5.09 -8.69 -0.27
CA ASN A 27 5.04 -8.24 -1.65
C ASN A 27 5.84 -6.95 -1.79
N ILE A 28 6.78 -6.93 -2.74
CA ILE A 28 7.64 -5.76 -2.96
C ILE A 28 7.31 -5.15 -4.32
N PHE A 29 7.03 -3.85 -4.32
CA PHE A 29 6.63 -3.09 -5.50
C PHE A 29 7.73 -2.11 -5.88
N HIS A 30 8.09 -2.10 -7.16
CA HIS A 30 8.98 -1.11 -7.74
C HIS A 30 8.14 -0.27 -8.69
N VAL A 31 7.99 1.01 -8.38
CA VAL A 31 6.99 1.86 -9.03
C VAL A 31 7.56 3.22 -9.40
N ASN A 32 6.93 3.86 -10.36
CA ASN A 32 7.22 5.23 -10.73
C ASN A 32 6.11 6.15 -10.21
N LYS A 33 6.37 7.45 -10.28
CA LYS A 33 5.42 8.45 -9.80
C LYS A 33 4.03 8.20 -10.39
N GLY A 34 3.02 8.21 -9.52
CA GLY A 34 1.63 7.98 -9.91
C GLY A 34 1.18 6.53 -9.90
N GLU A 35 2.12 5.60 -9.74
CA GLU A 35 1.82 4.17 -9.68
C GLU A 35 1.73 3.68 -8.24
N GLY A 36 1.10 2.55 -8.04
CA GLY A 36 0.97 1.93 -6.72
C GLY A 36 -0.27 1.07 -6.61
N LEU A 37 -1.02 1.27 -5.53
CA LEU A 37 -2.25 0.52 -5.28
C LEU A 37 -3.43 1.49 -5.25
N PRO A 38 -4.35 1.40 -6.24
CA PRO A 38 -5.57 2.21 -6.25
C PRO A 38 -6.43 1.97 -5.00
N ALA A 39 -7.35 2.88 -4.73
CA ALA A 39 -8.23 2.81 -3.58
C ALA A 39 -8.98 1.47 -3.56
N HIS A 40 -8.87 0.76 -2.45
CA HIS A 40 -9.52 -0.54 -2.24
C HIS A 40 -9.67 -0.81 -0.75
N ASN A 41 -10.45 -1.83 -0.42
CA ASN A 41 -10.51 -2.37 0.93
C ASN A 41 -10.51 -3.90 0.86
N HIS A 42 -10.21 -4.54 1.97
CA HIS A 42 -10.26 -5.99 2.07
C HIS A 42 -10.45 -6.42 3.53
N LEU A 43 -10.71 -7.71 3.72
CA LEU A 43 -11.17 -8.24 5.02
C LEU A 43 -10.09 -8.28 6.10
N PHE A 44 -8.81 -8.26 5.72
CA PHE A 44 -7.72 -8.43 6.67
C PHE A 44 -6.80 -7.21 6.66
N ALA A 45 -6.24 -6.90 7.83
CA ALA A 45 -5.25 -5.83 7.95
C ALA A 45 -3.92 -6.28 7.38
N HIS A 46 -3.12 -5.32 6.93
CA HIS A 46 -1.73 -5.58 6.57
C HIS A 46 -0.89 -4.34 6.84
N ALA A 47 0.42 -4.50 6.81
CA ALA A 47 1.34 -3.39 7.01
C ALA A 47 1.98 -3.00 5.68
N THR A 48 2.28 -1.70 5.51
CA THR A 48 3.01 -1.20 4.37
C THR A 48 4.23 -0.41 4.85
N MET A 49 5.30 -0.45 4.10
CA MET A 49 6.53 0.29 4.40
C MET A 49 7.19 0.75 3.11
N CYS A 50 7.87 1.89 3.17
CA CYS A 50 8.63 2.41 2.04
C CYS A 50 10.10 2.05 2.22
N MET A 51 10.75 1.60 1.16
CA MET A 51 12.15 1.18 1.19
C MET A 51 13.03 2.17 0.42
N ALA A 52 12.47 2.89 -0.53
CA ALA A 52 13.16 3.92 -1.31
C ALA A 52 12.13 4.87 -1.89
N GLY A 53 12.49 6.15 -2.07
CA GLY A 53 11.58 7.15 -2.59
C GLY A 53 10.55 7.58 -1.56
N SER A 54 9.35 7.88 -2.02
CA SER A 54 8.26 8.31 -1.14
C SER A 54 6.90 7.94 -1.70
N CYS A 55 5.95 7.72 -0.79
CA CYS A 55 4.57 7.39 -1.13
C CYS A 55 3.61 8.24 -0.33
N ALA A 56 2.48 8.57 -0.94
CA ALA A 56 1.31 9.03 -0.20
C ALA A 56 0.47 7.80 0.16
N VAL A 57 0.14 7.65 1.42
CA VAL A 57 -0.76 6.61 1.91
C VAL A 57 -2.01 7.30 2.40
N ARG A 58 -3.13 7.04 1.74
CA ARG A 58 -4.41 7.66 2.09
C ARG A 58 -5.30 6.60 2.72
N LYS A 59 -5.66 6.84 3.97
CA LYS A 59 -6.46 5.90 4.77
C LYS A 59 -7.22 6.66 5.84
N GLU A 60 -8.38 6.16 6.21
CA GLU A 60 -9.20 6.73 7.30
C GLU A 60 -9.40 8.24 7.16
N GLY A 61 -9.58 8.71 5.93
CA GLY A 61 -9.75 10.13 5.64
C GLY A 61 -8.50 10.98 5.82
N LYS A 62 -7.34 10.36 5.99
CA LYS A 62 -6.05 11.03 6.21
C LYS A 62 -5.07 10.72 5.10
N GLU A 63 -4.11 11.61 4.91
CA GLU A 63 -2.97 11.39 4.03
C GLU A 63 -1.69 11.38 4.84
N LEU A 64 -0.93 10.32 4.71
CA LEU A 64 0.37 10.15 5.36
C LEU A 64 1.43 10.05 4.28
N ILE A 65 2.59 10.67 4.52
CA ILE A 65 3.73 10.53 3.61
C ILE A 65 4.68 9.49 4.19
N MET A 66 4.97 8.48 3.39
CA MET A 66 5.77 7.34 3.79
C MET A 66 7.12 7.40 3.06
N THR A 67 8.22 7.35 3.80
CA THR A 67 9.57 7.27 3.27
C THR A 67 10.29 6.11 3.95
N LYS A 68 11.54 5.86 3.58
CA LYS A 68 12.34 4.81 4.22
C LYS A 68 12.55 5.04 5.72
N ASP A 69 12.36 6.26 6.19
CA ASP A 69 12.52 6.61 7.60
C ASP A 69 11.20 6.59 8.38
N THR A 70 10.11 6.27 7.71
CA THR A 70 8.79 6.17 8.32
C THR A 70 8.58 4.75 8.85
N GLN A 71 8.04 4.63 10.08
CA GLN A 71 7.66 3.33 10.60
C GLN A 71 6.59 2.68 9.69
N PRO A 72 6.55 1.36 9.61
CA PRO A 72 5.49 0.69 8.85
C PRO A 72 4.11 1.17 9.29
N ILE A 73 3.23 1.35 8.30
CA ILE A 73 1.88 1.85 8.52
C ILE A 73 0.92 0.67 8.48
N ASN A 74 0.08 0.57 9.51
CA ASN A 74 -0.95 -0.46 9.57
C ASN A 74 -2.16 -0.04 8.73
N LEU A 75 -2.57 -0.88 7.79
CA LEU A 75 -3.75 -0.67 6.96
C LEU A 75 -4.87 -1.54 7.53
N ILE A 76 -5.86 -0.89 8.13
CA ILE A 76 -6.90 -1.55 8.92
C ILE A 76 -7.85 -2.34 8.00
N ALA A 77 -8.31 -3.48 8.48
CA ALA A 77 -9.30 -4.30 7.77
C ALA A 77 -10.57 -3.49 7.47
N ASN A 78 -11.13 -3.68 6.30
CA ASN A 78 -12.37 -3.07 5.83
C ASN A 78 -12.33 -1.55 5.66
N ASP A 79 -11.17 -0.93 5.79
CA ASP A 79 -11.02 0.50 5.55
C ASP A 79 -10.48 0.77 4.15
N TRP A 80 -11.02 1.79 3.49
CA TRP A 80 -10.53 2.20 2.18
C TRP A 80 -9.15 2.83 2.32
N HIS A 81 -8.23 2.39 1.51
CA HIS A 81 -6.87 2.93 1.49
C HIS A 81 -6.30 2.85 0.08
N GLU A 82 -5.32 3.71 -0.19
CA GLU A 82 -4.55 3.69 -1.44
C GLU A 82 -3.12 4.11 -1.16
N ILE A 83 -2.22 3.68 -2.03
CA ILE A 83 -0.79 4.00 -1.95
C ILE A 83 -0.36 4.52 -3.31
N GLU A 84 0.20 5.72 -3.33
CA GLU A 84 0.66 6.36 -4.56
C GLU A 84 2.12 6.75 -4.43
N ALA A 85 2.95 6.31 -5.37
CA ALA A 85 4.33 6.75 -5.43
C ALA A 85 4.40 8.23 -5.82
N LEU A 86 5.20 8.99 -5.09
CA LEU A 86 5.36 10.43 -5.33
C LEU A 86 6.57 10.75 -6.20
N GLU A 87 7.42 9.77 -6.46
CA GLU A 87 8.61 9.95 -7.30
C GLU A 87 8.96 8.64 -8.00
N ASP A 88 9.69 8.74 -9.11
CA ASP A 88 10.15 7.57 -9.84
C ASP A 88 11.18 6.81 -9.00
N GLY A 89 11.26 5.49 -9.22
CA GLY A 89 12.19 4.65 -8.49
C GLY A 89 11.78 4.35 -7.05
N THR A 90 10.51 4.59 -6.72
CA THR A 90 9.97 4.28 -5.39
C THR A 90 9.84 2.78 -5.21
N VAL A 91 10.20 2.30 -4.03
CA VAL A 91 10.05 0.90 -3.63
C VAL A 91 9.25 0.87 -2.34
N PHE A 92 8.14 0.13 -2.34
CA PHE A 92 7.38 -0.11 -1.11
C PHE A 92 7.00 -1.58 -1.02
N ALA A 93 6.68 -2.00 0.19
CA ALA A 93 6.35 -3.39 0.45
C ALA A 93 5.10 -3.49 1.31
N ASN A 94 4.31 -4.53 1.07
CA ASN A 94 3.18 -4.90 1.90
C ASN A 94 3.47 -6.24 2.55
N MET A 95 3.10 -6.38 3.83
CA MET A 95 3.27 -7.62 4.59
C MET A 95 1.95 -8.01 5.24
N PHE A 96 1.59 -9.28 5.10
CA PHE A 96 0.36 -9.81 5.65
C PHE A 96 0.49 -11.30 5.93
N ALA A 97 -0.42 -11.84 6.77
CA ALA A 97 -0.43 -13.27 7.04
C ALA A 97 -0.81 -14.04 5.78
N GLU A 98 -0.16 -15.17 5.57
CA GLU A 98 -0.40 -16.01 4.37
C GLU A 98 -1.88 -16.34 4.23
N GLY A 99 -2.41 -16.11 3.01
CA GLY A 99 -3.82 -16.34 2.72
C GLY A 99 -4.78 -15.31 3.30
N LYS A 100 -4.28 -14.27 3.94
CA LYS A 100 -5.10 -13.26 4.63
C LYS A 100 -4.90 -11.86 4.04
N TYR A 101 -5.01 -11.76 2.74
CA TYR A 101 -4.94 -10.47 2.06
C TYR A 101 -6.33 -9.82 1.89
#